data_6f175537549bb22060c79db1e8a06e81
#
_entry.id   6f175537549bb22060c79db1e8a06e81
#
_cell.length_a   1.000
_cell.length_b   1.000
_cell.length_c   1.000
_cell.angle_alpha   90.00
_cell.angle_beta   90.00
_cell.angle_gamma   90.00
#
_symmetry.space_group_name_H-M   'P 1'
#
loop_
_entity.id
_entity.type
_entity.pdbx_description
1 polymer ?
#
loop_
_entity_poly.entity_id
_entity_poly.type
_entity_poly.pdbx_seq_one_letter_code
_entity_poly.pdbx_strand_id
1 'polypeptide(L)'
;MMRQPLTKRPRRSGIIAGPNQHKALFRRCGLPVANRASVGALLMTETNQAEQAPVSRRSAKEWVLVLANYREPSTFRSVFELAATLVPFVMLWGLAWASLSISYWLAFAIALLNGVFLVRIFVIQHDCGHASYFSSRTAQDWVGRCLGVLTLTPYDVWRRTHSIHHSHHGNLDQRGIGDVLTLTVEEYRARSRVGRFLYRMYRNPVVLFVLGPSYLFILQNRLPFGLMNKGWRYWTSAMGTNAVIAIGVGLMIWLGGWMPLLLIYLPTSVIAATIGVWLFYVQHQFEETHWSKTEDWQLHEAALEGSSHYVLPQPLRWFTANIGIHHVHHLYSRIPFYRLPEVLRDNADLAQAQRLTIWESFQSVKLHLWDEKLQKLMSFREARRLYGRV
;
A
#
# COMPACT_ATOMS: atom_id res chain seq x y z
N MET A 1 -36.69 -4.17 50.69
CA MET A 1 -38.07 -4.64 50.54
C MET A 1 -38.32 -4.71 49.04
N MET A 2 -38.42 -5.75 48.51
CA MET A 2 -39.24 -6.81 47.98
C MET A 2 -38.44 -7.68 47.02
N ARG A 3 -38.51 -8.98 47.25
CA ARG A 3 -37.82 -10.07 46.53
C ARG A 3 -38.62 -10.51 45.30
N GLN A 4 -37.92 -11.00 44.32
CA GLN A 4 -38.38 -11.73 43.13
C GLN A 4 -39.09 -13.03 43.45
N PRO A 5 -39.61 -13.73 42.41
CA PRO A 5 -39.31 -15.13 42.31
C PRO A 5 -38.79 -15.59 40.92
N LEU A 6 -37.95 -16.62 41.02
CA LEU A 6 -37.37 -17.47 39.98
C LEU A 6 -38.42 -18.30 39.22
N THR A 7 -38.31 -18.46 37.92
CA THR A 7 -39.02 -19.50 37.16
C THR A 7 -38.05 -20.41 36.43
N LYS A 8 -38.41 -21.69 36.46
CA LYS A 8 -37.66 -22.90 36.11
C LYS A 8 -37.45 -23.11 34.61
N ARG A 9 -36.30 -23.71 34.27
CA ARG A 9 -36.00 -24.35 32.97
C ARG A 9 -36.76 -25.68 32.82
N PRO A 10 -37.17 -26.10 31.59
CA PRO A 10 -37.41 -27.50 31.29
C PRO A 10 -36.18 -28.16 30.61
N ARG A 11 -35.86 -29.37 31.07
CA ARG A 11 -34.95 -30.33 30.47
C ARG A 11 -35.52 -30.84 29.14
N ARG A 12 -34.68 -31.04 28.13
CA ARG A 12 -34.97 -31.95 27.02
C ARG A 12 -33.85 -32.99 26.89
N SER A 13 -34.33 -34.22 26.94
CA SER A 13 -33.68 -35.50 26.78
C SER A 13 -33.10 -35.67 25.36
N GLY A 14 -31.93 -36.33 25.32
CA GLY A 14 -31.28 -36.74 24.10
C GLY A 14 -31.93 -37.96 23.44
N ILE A 15 -31.80 -38.03 22.12
CA ILE A 15 -31.92 -39.31 21.38
C ILE A 15 -30.74 -39.32 20.41
N ILE A 16 -29.91 -40.35 20.58
CA ILE A 16 -28.81 -40.73 19.70
C ILE A 16 -29.41 -41.62 18.60
N ALA A 17 -29.23 -41.25 17.33
CA ALA A 17 -29.48 -42.16 16.21
C ALA A 17 -28.21 -42.26 15.35
N GLY A 18 -27.71 -43.48 15.22
CA GLY A 18 -26.53 -43.86 14.46
C GLY A 18 -26.78 -43.96 12.95
N PRO A 19 -25.70 -44.12 12.17
CA PRO A 19 -25.72 -44.05 10.71
C PRO A 19 -25.99 -45.44 10.12
N ASN A 20 -27.06 -45.60 9.33
CA ASN A 20 -27.21 -46.59 8.25
C ASN A 20 -28.68 -46.68 7.87
N GLN A 21 -29.04 -46.07 6.70
CA GLN A 21 -30.09 -46.56 5.81
C GLN A 21 -30.38 -45.50 4.72
N HIS A 22 -29.68 -45.58 3.60
CA HIS A 22 -30.16 -45.13 2.30
C HIS A 22 -29.39 -45.88 1.19
N LYS A 23 -29.67 -47.19 1.09
CA LYS A 23 -29.46 -47.96 -0.15
C LYS A 23 -30.76 -48.65 -0.44
N ALA A 24 -31.62 -48.08 -1.28
CA ALA A 24 -32.63 -48.73 -2.11
C ALA A 24 -33.67 -47.68 -2.57
N LEU A 25 -33.44 -47.11 -3.74
CA LEU A 25 -34.52 -46.58 -4.63
C LEU A 25 -33.91 -45.92 -5.88
N PHE A 26 -33.27 -46.72 -6.74
CA PHE A 26 -33.05 -46.34 -8.14
C PHE A 26 -33.09 -47.59 -9.04
N ARG A 27 -34.28 -48.04 -9.31
CA ARG A 27 -34.56 -48.87 -10.48
C ARG A 27 -35.92 -48.44 -11.05
N ARG A 28 -35.88 -47.86 -12.23
CA ARG A 28 -36.87 -47.67 -13.27
C ARG A 28 -37.00 -46.19 -13.69
N CYS A 29 -36.21 -45.83 -14.70
CA CYS A 29 -36.68 -45.04 -15.82
C CYS A 29 -35.55 -45.07 -16.86
N GLY A 30 -35.79 -45.68 -17.98
CA GLY A 30 -34.85 -45.80 -19.10
C GLY A 30 -34.70 -44.45 -19.79
N LEU A 31 -33.47 -44.02 -19.95
CA LEU A 31 -33.09 -42.93 -20.88
C LEU A 31 -31.84 -43.37 -21.65
N PRO A 32 -31.66 -42.92 -22.91
CA PRO A 32 -30.69 -43.49 -23.85
C PRO A 32 -29.24 -43.10 -23.52
N VAL A 33 -28.33 -44.00 -23.89
CA VAL A 33 -26.90 -43.89 -23.79
C VAL A 33 -26.40 -42.65 -24.54
N ALA A 34 -26.02 -41.57 -23.81
CA ALA A 34 -25.30 -40.43 -24.35
C ALA A 34 -23.79 -40.64 -24.22
N ASN A 35 -23.10 -40.30 -25.25
CA ASN A 35 -21.72 -40.49 -25.62
C ASN A 35 -20.71 -40.17 -24.51
N ARG A 36 -19.77 -41.08 -24.25
CA ARG A 36 -18.70 -40.99 -23.20
C ARG A 36 -17.67 -39.88 -23.38
N ALA A 37 -17.81 -39.02 -24.39
CA ALA A 37 -16.85 -37.94 -24.68
C ALA A 37 -17.19 -36.60 -24.01
N SER A 38 -18.42 -36.41 -23.49
CA SER A 38 -18.85 -35.11 -22.91
C SER A 38 -18.83 -35.05 -21.39
N VAL A 39 -18.56 -36.15 -20.69
CA VAL A 39 -18.52 -36.18 -19.22
C VAL A 39 -17.11 -35.84 -18.69
N GLY A 40 -16.07 -36.03 -19.51
CA GLY A 40 -14.69 -35.65 -19.15
C GLY A 40 -14.40 -34.14 -19.18
N ALA A 41 -15.18 -33.37 -19.95
CA ALA A 41 -14.98 -31.93 -20.07
C ALA A 41 -15.71 -31.12 -18.99
N LEU A 42 -16.74 -31.69 -18.34
CA LEU A 42 -17.47 -31.02 -17.26
C LEU A 42 -16.83 -31.22 -15.87
N LEU A 43 -15.97 -32.21 -15.72
CA LEU A 43 -15.26 -32.49 -14.44
C LEU A 43 -13.89 -31.81 -14.36
N MET A 44 -13.42 -31.13 -15.41
CA MET A 44 -12.14 -30.41 -15.43
C MET A 44 -12.28 -28.90 -15.24
N THR A 45 -13.50 -28.36 -15.10
CA THR A 45 -13.75 -26.93 -14.87
C THR A 45 -14.10 -26.59 -13.43
N GLU A 46 -14.22 -27.59 -12.52
CA GLU A 46 -14.56 -27.35 -11.11
C GLU A 46 -13.38 -27.48 -10.14
N THR A 47 -12.16 -27.66 -10.60
CA THR A 47 -11.01 -27.87 -9.71
C THR A 47 -9.94 -26.77 -9.78
N ASN A 48 -10.36 -25.48 -9.87
CA ASN A 48 -9.43 -24.37 -9.63
C ASN A 48 -10.09 -23.13 -9.01
N GLN A 49 -11.16 -23.29 -8.28
CA GLN A 49 -11.42 -22.38 -7.16
C GLN A 49 -10.63 -22.99 -5.99
N ALA A 50 -9.38 -22.56 -5.84
CA ALA A 50 -8.69 -22.73 -4.58
C ALA A 50 -9.62 -22.13 -3.51
N GLU A 51 -10.18 -23.00 -2.67
CA GLU A 51 -10.98 -22.68 -1.51
C GLU A 51 -10.17 -21.66 -0.70
N GLN A 52 -10.52 -20.37 -0.85
CA GLN A 52 -9.92 -19.31 -0.05
C GLN A 52 -10.20 -19.70 1.38
N ALA A 53 -9.14 -20.03 2.12
CA ALA A 53 -9.25 -20.39 3.52
C ALA A 53 -10.06 -19.30 4.23
N PRO A 54 -11.03 -19.64 5.10
CA PRO A 54 -11.90 -18.66 5.72
C PRO A 54 -11.03 -17.63 6.43
N VAL A 55 -11.19 -16.38 6.01
CA VAL A 55 -10.57 -15.21 6.66
C VAL A 55 -10.78 -15.36 8.17
N SER A 56 -9.69 -15.29 8.91
CA SER A 56 -9.53 -15.43 10.35
C SER A 56 -10.84 -15.30 11.15
N ARG A 57 -11.03 -16.19 12.12
CA ARG A 57 -12.08 -16.10 13.14
C ARG A 57 -12.00 -14.83 14.00
N ARG A 58 -10.91 -14.05 13.89
CA ARG A 58 -10.68 -12.80 14.62
C ARG A 58 -11.18 -11.60 13.83
N SER A 59 -11.93 -10.73 14.50
CA SER A 59 -12.31 -9.42 13.96
C SER A 59 -11.07 -8.53 13.78
N ALA A 60 -11.14 -7.53 12.90
CA ALA A 60 -10.06 -6.57 12.71
C ALA A 60 -9.66 -5.85 14.03
N LYS A 61 -10.62 -5.62 14.94
CA LYS A 61 -10.34 -5.05 16.28
C LYS A 61 -9.55 -5.99 17.18
N GLU A 62 -9.84 -7.28 17.15
CA GLU A 62 -9.08 -8.29 17.92
C GLU A 62 -7.65 -8.42 17.40
N TRP A 63 -7.45 -8.28 16.08
CA TRP A 63 -6.11 -8.22 15.52
C TRP A 63 -5.28 -7.06 16.05
N VAL A 64 -5.87 -5.88 16.26
CA VAL A 64 -5.15 -4.73 16.84
C VAL A 64 -4.56 -5.07 18.21
N LEU A 65 -5.26 -5.85 19.03
CA LEU A 65 -4.76 -6.27 20.34
C LEU A 65 -3.55 -7.25 20.22
N VAL A 66 -3.60 -8.17 19.26
CA VAL A 66 -2.49 -9.09 18.96
C VAL A 66 -1.29 -8.32 18.44
N LEU A 67 -1.50 -7.41 17.49
CA LEU A 67 -0.46 -6.62 16.83
C LEU A 67 0.25 -5.65 17.78
N ALA A 68 -0.41 -5.21 18.85
CA ALA A 68 0.19 -4.37 19.87
C ALA A 68 1.44 -4.98 20.53
N ASN A 69 1.60 -6.30 20.51
CA ASN A 69 2.78 -6.99 21.06
C ASN A 69 4.06 -6.80 20.20
N TYR A 70 3.92 -6.35 18.97
CA TYR A 70 5.04 -6.15 18.03
C TYR A 70 5.48 -4.68 17.93
N ARG A 71 4.86 -3.75 18.66
CA ARG A 71 5.06 -2.30 18.52
C ARG A 71 6.40 -1.77 19.06
N GLU A 72 7.03 -2.47 19.98
CA GLU A 72 8.20 -1.95 20.67
C GLU A 72 9.43 -1.99 19.75
N PRO A 73 10.05 -0.82 19.44
CA PRO A 73 11.24 -0.76 18.62
C PRO A 73 12.49 -1.18 19.39
N SER A 74 13.40 -1.87 18.70
CA SER A 74 14.75 -2.12 19.19
C SER A 74 15.69 -1.00 18.71
N THR A 75 16.26 -0.21 19.60
CA THR A 75 17.19 0.86 19.25
C THR A 75 18.39 0.32 18.45
N PHE A 76 18.96 -0.81 18.86
CA PHE A 76 20.06 -1.45 18.13
C PHE A 76 19.65 -1.81 16.69
N ARG A 77 18.50 -2.44 16.54
CA ARG A 77 18.01 -2.82 15.21
C ARG A 77 17.72 -1.60 14.34
N SER A 78 17.10 -0.55 14.91
CA SER A 78 16.81 0.68 14.18
C SER A 78 18.09 1.39 13.72
N VAL A 79 19.10 1.50 14.58
CA VAL A 79 20.40 2.06 14.20
C VAL A 79 21.09 1.21 13.12
N PHE A 80 21.05 -0.11 13.25
CA PHE A 80 21.62 -1.03 12.26
C PHE A 80 20.94 -0.86 10.89
N GLU A 81 19.60 -0.85 10.85
CA GLU A 81 18.84 -0.68 9.60
C GLU A 81 19.08 0.69 8.95
N LEU A 82 19.21 1.74 9.76
CA LEU A 82 19.56 3.08 9.29
C LEU A 82 20.97 3.09 8.68
N ALA A 83 21.97 2.53 9.37
CA ALA A 83 23.33 2.44 8.88
C ALA A 83 23.45 1.56 7.63
N ALA A 84 22.82 0.36 7.63
CA ALA A 84 22.80 -0.54 6.50
C ALA A 84 22.11 0.06 5.24
N THR A 85 21.35 1.14 5.41
CA THR A 85 20.72 1.88 4.33
C THR A 85 21.53 3.10 3.92
N LEU A 86 21.94 3.95 4.87
CA LEU A 86 22.62 5.22 4.57
C LEU A 86 24.07 5.01 4.12
N VAL A 87 24.79 4.03 4.67
CA VAL A 87 26.19 3.81 4.28
C VAL A 87 26.29 3.41 2.80
N PRO A 88 25.59 2.39 2.30
CA PRO A 88 25.60 2.08 0.87
C PRO A 88 25.05 3.22 0.02
N PHE A 89 24.02 3.94 0.45
CA PHE A 89 23.49 5.09 -0.25
C PHE A 89 24.56 6.16 -0.48
N VAL A 90 25.30 6.55 0.54
CA VAL A 90 26.38 7.54 0.46
C VAL A 90 27.55 7.02 -0.37
N MET A 91 27.92 5.75 -0.23
CA MET A 91 28.98 5.11 -1.03
C MET A 91 28.62 5.09 -2.52
N LEU A 92 27.39 4.70 -2.87
CA LEU A 92 26.91 4.71 -4.24
C LEU A 92 26.85 6.13 -4.81
N TRP A 93 26.49 7.11 -3.98
CA TRP A 93 26.51 8.51 -4.38
C TRP A 93 27.93 8.96 -4.74
N GLY A 94 28.90 8.71 -3.86
CA GLY A 94 30.32 9.01 -4.13
C GLY A 94 30.87 8.27 -5.35
N LEU A 95 30.51 6.99 -5.52
CA LEU A 95 30.90 6.20 -6.69
C LEU A 95 30.30 6.74 -7.99
N ALA A 96 29.01 7.12 -7.98
CA ALA A 96 28.37 7.75 -9.13
C ALA A 96 29.05 9.09 -9.48
N TRP A 97 29.41 9.88 -8.47
CA TRP A 97 30.13 11.13 -8.67
C TRP A 97 31.54 10.89 -9.30
N ALA A 98 32.31 9.98 -8.73
CA ALA A 98 33.63 9.61 -9.29
C ALA A 98 33.50 9.07 -10.71
N SER A 99 32.45 8.34 -11.03
CA SER A 99 32.20 7.77 -12.36
C SER A 99 31.92 8.81 -13.43
N LEU A 100 31.59 10.06 -13.11
CA LEU A 100 31.39 11.13 -14.09
C LEU A 100 32.64 11.44 -14.90
N SER A 101 33.85 11.21 -14.35
CA SER A 101 35.11 11.35 -15.06
C SER A 101 35.43 10.16 -15.97
N ILE A 102 34.70 9.06 -15.87
CA ILE A 102 34.93 7.81 -16.64
C ILE A 102 33.84 7.67 -17.70
N SER A 103 32.56 7.69 -17.29
CA SER A 103 31.41 7.49 -18.16
C SER A 103 30.13 8.04 -17.54
N TYR A 104 29.43 8.88 -18.25
CA TYR A 104 28.10 9.38 -17.85
C TYR A 104 27.04 8.26 -17.73
N TRP A 105 27.13 7.24 -18.60
CA TRP A 105 26.25 6.09 -18.52
C TRP A 105 26.48 5.24 -17.27
N LEU A 106 27.75 5.09 -16.85
CA LEU A 106 28.07 4.40 -15.60
C LEU A 106 27.54 5.19 -14.39
N ALA A 107 27.77 6.50 -14.35
CA ALA A 107 27.23 7.36 -13.30
C ALA A 107 25.70 7.29 -13.22
N PHE A 108 25.02 7.33 -14.37
CA PHE A 108 23.57 7.20 -14.47
C PHE A 108 23.08 5.82 -13.98
N ALA A 109 23.72 4.72 -14.38
CA ALA A 109 23.36 3.38 -13.95
C ALA A 109 23.50 3.20 -12.41
N ILE A 110 24.58 3.74 -11.83
CA ILE A 110 24.79 3.73 -10.38
C ILE A 110 23.72 4.59 -9.67
N ALA A 111 23.34 5.74 -10.26
CA ALA A 111 22.28 6.59 -9.74
C ALA A 111 20.93 5.89 -9.70
N LEU A 112 20.58 5.10 -10.74
CA LEU A 112 19.36 4.29 -10.73
C LEU A 112 19.36 3.25 -9.60
N LEU A 113 20.50 2.57 -9.39
CA LEU A 113 20.65 1.63 -8.27
C LEU A 113 20.50 2.36 -6.92
N ASN A 114 21.10 3.56 -6.82
CA ASN A 114 21.00 4.37 -5.60
C ASN A 114 19.56 4.83 -5.29
N GLY A 115 18.72 5.01 -6.32
CA GLY A 115 17.30 5.29 -6.16
C GLY A 115 16.55 4.19 -5.39
N VAL A 116 16.98 2.93 -5.50
CA VAL A 116 16.38 1.82 -4.74
C VAL A 116 16.68 1.97 -3.23
N PHE A 117 17.88 2.41 -2.87
CA PHE A 117 18.20 2.75 -1.47
C PHE A 117 17.43 3.97 -0.99
N LEU A 118 17.15 4.94 -1.87
CA LEU A 118 16.34 6.11 -1.51
C LEU A 118 14.88 5.73 -1.19
N VAL A 119 14.32 4.70 -1.85
CA VAL A 119 13.02 4.10 -1.46
C VAL A 119 13.08 3.60 -0.02
N ARG A 120 14.14 2.86 0.33
CA ARG A 120 14.30 2.33 1.68
C ARG A 120 14.49 3.44 2.73
N ILE A 121 15.21 4.52 2.39
CA ILE A 121 15.31 5.73 3.21
C ILE A 121 13.92 6.33 3.46
N PHE A 122 13.09 6.39 2.42
CA PHE A 122 11.72 6.89 2.57
C PHE A 122 10.88 6.03 3.51
N VAL A 123 11.01 4.69 3.48
CA VAL A 123 10.28 3.82 4.41
C VAL A 123 10.78 3.98 5.86
N ILE A 124 12.07 4.23 6.08
CA ILE A 124 12.59 4.58 7.42
C ILE A 124 11.99 5.92 7.91
N GLN A 125 11.94 6.93 7.05
CA GLN A 125 11.27 8.20 7.34
C GLN A 125 9.79 8.01 7.65
N HIS A 126 9.12 7.16 6.91
CA HIS A 126 7.72 6.80 7.07
C HIS A 126 7.46 6.19 8.47
N ASP A 127 8.27 5.24 8.91
CA ASP A 127 8.17 4.65 10.25
C ASP A 127 8.45 5.67 11.37
N CYS A 128 9.38 6.61 11.15
CA CYS A 128 9.54 7.76 12.03
C CYS A 128 8.24 8.57 12.11
N GLY A 129 7.53 8.76 11.01
CA GLY A 129 6.24 9.44 10.94
C GLY A 129 5.15 8.76 11.78
N HIS A 130 5.13 7.44 11.79
CA HIS A 130 4.21 6.62 12.60
C HIS A 130 4.62 6.48 14.07
N ALA A 131 5.76 7.04 14.47
CA ALA A 131 6.34 6.88 15.80
C ALA A 131 6.61 5.40 16.15
N SER A 132 7.04 4.61 15.17
CA SER A 132 7.35 3.19 15.29
C SER A 132 8.86 2.88 15.28
N TYR A 133 9.71 3.80 14.79
CA TYR A 133 11.11 3.50 14.53
C TYR A 133 12.05 3.59 15.73
N PHE A 134 11.87 4.59 16.62
CA PHE A 134 12.60 4.76 17.87
C PHE A 134 11.64 4.95 19.03
N SER A 135 12.07 4.62 20.25
CA SER A 135 11.30 4.91 21.46
C SER A 135 11.25 6.43 21.76
N SER A 136 12.33 7.16 21.45
CA SER A 136 12.41 8.61 21.63
C SER A 136 11.68 9.36 20.53
N ARG A 137 10.65 10.12 20.90
CA ARG A 137 9.88 10.97 19.98
C ARG A 137 10.76 12.00 19.28
N THR A 138 11.63 12.64 20.03
CA THR A 138 12.57 13.66 19.51
C THR A 138 13.52 13.04 18.48
N ALA A 139 14.09 11.86 18.78
CA ALA A 139 14.97 11.17 17.83
C ALA A 139 14.25 10.83 16.52
N GLN A 140 13.02 10.30 16.59
CA GLN A 140 12.21 10.00 15.41
C GLN A 140 11.94 11.25 14.56
N ASP A 141 11.52 12.34 15.20
CA ASP A 141 11.17 13.57 14.49
C ASP A 141 12.40 14.20 13.80
N TRP A 142 13.59 14.16 14.44
CA TRP A 142 14.81 14.68 13.81
C TRP A 142 15.35 13.77 12.72
N VAL A 143 15.40 12.47 12.94
CA VAL A 143 15.79 11.51 11.90
C VAL A 143 14.84 11.63 10.71
N GLY A 144 13.53 11.66 10.95
CA GLY A 144 12.54 11.85 9.89
C GLY A 144 12.73 13.15 9.10
N ARG A 145 13.08 14.27 9.74
CA ARG A 145 13.37 15.55 9.04
C ARG A 145 14.65 15.48 8.21
N CYS A 146 15.72 14.90 8.76
CA CYS A 146 16.98 14.71 8.01
C CYS A 146 16.76 13.84 6.77
N LEU A 147 16.08 12.70 6.93
CA LEU A 147 15.75 11.81 5.80
C LEU A 147 14.79 12.48 4.81
N GLY A 148 13.89 13.35 5.30
CA GLY A 148 12.97 14.14 4.50
C GLY A 148 13.65 15.09 3.50
N VAL A 149 14.85 15.56 3.81
CA VAL A 149 15.68 16.33 2.86
C VAL A 149 16.12 15.44 1.69
N LEU A 150 16.62 14.23 1.99
CA LEU A 150 17.09 13.29 0.97
C LEU A 150 15.94 12.82 0.06
N THR A 151 14.78 12.57 0.65
CA THR A 151 13.57 12.08 -0.05
C THR A 151 12.72 13.20 -0.66
N LEU A 152 13.16 14.45 -0.63
CA LEU A 152 12.44 15.64 -1.10
C LEU A 152 11.04 15.81 -0.44
N THR A 153 10.89 15.35 0.80
CA THR A 153 9.62 15.27 1.49
C THR A 153 9.65 16.01 2.82
N PRO A 154 9.04 17.20 2.94
CA PRO A 154 8.94 17.92 4.20
C PRO A 154 8.23 17.09 5.26
N TYR A 155 8.97 16.62 6.27
CA TYR A 155 8.55 15.58 7.19
C TYR A 155 7.23 15.87 7.91
N ASP A 156 7.08 17.07 8.50
CA ASP A 156 5.88 17.38 9.30
C ASP A 156 4.63 17.55 8.41
N VAL A 157 4.80 18.00 7.15
CA VAL A 157 3.72 18.08 6.16
C VAL A 157 3.29 16.66 5.78
N TRP A 158 4.24 15.86 5.30
CA TRP A 158 4.00 14.49 4.88
C TRP A 158 3.39 13.62 6.00
N ARG A 159 3.95 13.70 7.20
CA ARG A 159 3.43 12.97 8.37
C ARG A 159 1.96 13.27 8.63
N ARG A 160 1.53 14.54 8.49
CA ARG A 160 0.13 14.92 8.70
C ARG A 160 -0.78 14.40 7.58
N THR A 161 -0.39 14.59 6.32
CA THR A 161 -1.18 14.10 5.18
C THR A 161 -1.27 12.57 5.18
N HIS A 162 -0.18 11.89 5.52
CA HIS A 162 -0.15 10.44 5.64
C HIS A 162 -0.99 9.92 6.83
N SER A 163 -1.00 10.63 7.95
CA SER A 163 -1.91 10.34 9.07
C SER A 163 -3.39 10.49 8.67
N ILE A 164 -3.72 11.45 7.79
CA ILE A 164 -5.09 11.60 7.26
C ILE A 164 -5.41 10.42 6.34
N HIS A 165 -4.48 10.02 5.46
CA HIS A 165 -4.63 8.82 4.64
C HIS A 165 -4.97 7.59 5.48
N HIS A 166 -4.20 7.26 6.52
CA HIS A 166 -4.49 6.13 7.41
C HIS A 166 -5.83 6.21 8.11
N SER A 167 -6.28 7.42 8.45
CA SER A 167 -7.55 7.60 9.18
C SER A 167 -8.80 7.59 8.29
N HIS A 168 -8.65 7.66 6.96
CA HIS A 168 -9.78 7.72 6.03
C HIS A 168 -9.64 6.76 4.84
N HIS A 169 -8.58 5.93 4.83
CA HIS A 169 -8.39 4.96 3.77
C HIS A 169 -9.61 4.06 3.58
N GLY A 170 -9.98 3.79 2.33
CA GLY A 170 -11.18 3.00 1.98
C GLY A 170 -12.52 3.72 2.17
N ASN A 171 -12.55 5.00 2.59
CA ASN A 171 -13.76 5.80 2.69
C ASN A 171 -14.03 6.59 1.41
N LEU A 172 -15.10 6.25 0.69
CA LEU A 172 -15.47 6.89 -0.58
C LEU A 172 -15.78 8.39 -0.45
N ASP A 173 -16.32 8.83 0.68
CA ASP A 173 -16.73 10.22 0.88
C ASP A 173 -15.58 11.12 1.34
N GLN A 174 -14.48 10.53 1.81
CA GLN A 174 -13.34 11.25 2.37
C GLN A 174 -12.02 11.04 1.58
N ARG A 175 -12.15 10.67 0.32
CA ARG A 175 -11.01 10.48 -0.61
C ARG A 175 -10.29 11.79 -0.90
N GLY A 176 -9.02 11.72 -1.28
CA GLY A 176 -8.31 12.80 -1.98
C GLY A 176 -7.06 13.33 -1.29
N ILE A 177 -6.91 13.24 0.04
CA ILE A 177 -5.70 13.66 0.73
C ILE A 177 -4.80 12.44 0.96
N GLY A 178 -3.70 12.38 0.21
CA GLY A 178 -2.75 11.28 0.32
C GLY A 178 -3.13 10.01 -0.44
N ASP A 179 -4.21 10.06 -1.24
CA ASP A 179 -4.71 8.91 -2.01
C ASP A 179 -4.52 9.10 -3.52
N VAL A 180 -4.49 7.98 -4.25
CA VAL A 180 -4.70 8.00 -5.70
C VAL A 180 -6.18 8.25 -5.97
N LEU A 181 -6.50 9.38 -6.62
CA LEU A 181 -7.88 9.73 -6.92
C LEU A 181 -8.56 8.62 -7.74
N THR A 182 -9.54 7.98 -7.12
CA THR A 182 -10.36 6.94 -7.74
C THR A 182 -11.80 7.40 -7.77
N LEU A 183 -12.37 7.52 -8.96
CA LEU A 183 -13.77 7.89 -9.16
C LEU A 183 -14.64 6.64 -9.16
N THR A 184 -15.88 6.77 -8.68
CA THR A 184 -16.89 5.75 -8.95
C THR A 184 -17.30 5.79 -10.42
N VAL A 185 -17.92 4.71 -10.91
CA VAL A 185 -18.47 4.65 -12.27
C VAL A 185 -19.48 5.78 -12.48
N GLU A 186 -20.32 6.06 -11.51
CA GLU A 186 -21.34 7.11 -11.58
C GLU A 186 -20.72 8.50 -11.62
N GLU A 187 -19.76 8.80 -10.73
CA GLU A 187 -19.01 10.06 -10.73
C GLU A 187 -18.30 10.31 -12.06
N TYR A 188 -17.67 9.27 -12.62
CA TYR A 188 -16.99 9.38 -13.90
C TYR A 188 -17.97 9.67 -15.05
N ARG A 189 -19.13 9.02 -15.07
CA ARG A 189 -20.19 9.26 -16.08
C ARG A 189 -20.79 10.65 -15.98
N ALA A 190 -20.93 11.18 -14.77
CA ALA A 190 -21.43 12.54 -14.52
C ALA A 190 -20.47 13.64 -14.98
N ARG A 191 -19.17 13.32 -15.21
CA ARG A 191 -18.20 14.32 -15.69
C ARG A 191 -18.43 14.72 -17.13
N SER A 192 -18.06 15.97 -17.46
CA SER A 192 -18.00 16.46 -18.83
C SER A 192 -17.02 15.64 -19.69
N ARG A 193 -17.09 15.76 -21.00
CA ARG A 193 -16.13 15.10 -21.92
C ARG A 193 -14.68 15.44 -21.59
N VAL A 194 -14.42 16.71 -21.29
CA VAL A 194 -13.08 17.18 -20.89
C VAL A 194 -12.68 16.57 -19.53
N GLY A 195 -13.59 16.56 -18.55
CA GLY A 195 -13.32 15.96 -17.24
C GLY A 195 -13.01 14.46 -17.32
N ARG A 196 -13.69 13.71 -18.21
CA ARG A 196 -13.38 12.28 -18.47
C ARG A 196 -12.04 12.11 -19.17
N PHE A 197 -11.71 12.98 -20.13
CA PHE A 197 -10.40 12.97 -20.79
C PHE A 197 -9.27 13.24 -19.78
N LEU A 198 -9.40 14.29 -18.96
CA LEU A 198 -8.40 14.60 -17.93
C LEU A 198 -8.22 13.49 -16.91
N TYR A 199 -9.31 12.82 -16.48
CA TYR A 199 -9.21 11.67 -15.59
C TYR A 199 -8.50 10.49 -16.25
N ARG A 200 -8.75 10.20 -17.53
CA ARG A 200 -8.02 9.17 -18.29
C ARG A 200 -6.54 9.51 -18.43
N MET A 201 -6.20 10.77 -18.68
CA MET A 201 -4.82 11.23 -18.70
C MET A 201 -4.15 11.05 -17.33
N TYR A 202 -4.83 11.43 -16.25
CA TYR A 202 -4.34 11.19 -14.88
C TYR A 202 -4.09 9.70 -14.60
N ARG A 203 -4.96 8.80 -15.06
CA ARG A 203 -4.83 7.34 -14.88
C ARG A 203 -3.92 6.67 -15.93
N ASN A 204 -3.32 7.43 -16.85
CA ASN A 204 -2.33 6.87 -17.78
C ASN A 204 -1.07 6.45 -17.01
N PRO A 205 -0.52 5.24 -17.25
CA PRO A 205 0.62 4.73 -16.49
C PRO A 205 1.85 5.65 -16.48
N VAL A 206 2.18 6.30 -17.61
CA VAL A 206 3.31 7.23 -17.69
C VAL A 206 3.06 8.46 -16.81
N VAL A 207 1.83 9.01 -16.86
CA VAL A 207 1.46 10.15 -16.02
C VAL A 207 1.45 9.73 -14.56
N LEU A 208 0.84 8.60 -14.23
CA LEU A 208 0.64 8.16 -12.85
C LEU A 208 1.94 7.72 -12.16
N PHE A 209 2.87 7.07 -12.88
CA PHE A 209 4.05 6.45 -12.27
C PHE A 209 5.38 7.18 -12.58
N VAL A 210 5.40 8.10 -13.54
CA VAL A 210 6.63 8.84 -13.88
C VAL A 210 6.44 10.35 -13.69
N LEU A 211 5.50 10.96 -14.42
CA LEU A 211 5.31 12.41 -14.39
C LEU A 211 4.70 12.89 -13.07
N GLY A 212 3.68 12.19 -12.57
CA GLY A 212 3.01 12.52 -11.32
C GLY A 212 3.94 12.46 -10.10
N PRO A 213 4.69 11.36 -9.87
CA PRO A 213 5.70 11.29 -8.83
C PRO A 213 6.78 12.37 -8.94
N SER A 214 7.29 12.61 -10.15
CA SER A 214 8.27 13.67 -10.39
C SER A 214 7.71 15.05 -10.00
N TYR A 215 6.50 15.36 -10.44
CA TYR A 215 5.80 16.59 -10.05
C TYR A 215 5.59 16.66 -8.52
N LEU A 216 5.10 15.59 -7.91
CA LEU A 216 4.83 15.53 -6.48
C LEU A 216 6.07 15.81 -5.64
N PHE A 217 7.16 15.05 -5.88
CA PHE A 217 8.36 15.13 -5.05
C PHE A 217 9.23 16.34 -5.37
N ILE A 218 9.36 16.74 -6.63
CA ILE A 218 10.23 17.86 -7.03
C ILE A 218 9.55 19.21 -6.89
N LEU A 219 8.24 19.32 -7.18
CA LEU A 219 7.52 20.59 -7.24
C LEU A 219 6.47 20.73 -6.13
N GLN A 220 5.50 19.85 -6.03
CA GLN A 220 4.37 20.01 -5.11
C GLN A 220 4.81 20.03 -3.64
N ASN A 221 5.73 19.17 -3.24
CA ASN A 221 6.27 19.14 -1.88
C ASN A 221 7.06 20.39 -1.46
N ARG A 222 7.25 21.35 -2.37
CA ARG A 222 7.92 22.62 -2.03
C ARG A 222 7.03 23.54 -1.20
N LEU A 223 5.74 23.31 -1.19
CA LEU A 223 4.76 24.04 -0.40
C LEU A 223 3.91 23.07 0.43
N PRO A 224 3.37 23.49 1.60
CA PRO A 224 2.55 22.63 2.44
C PRO A 224 1.11 22.53 1.90
N PHE A 225 0.93 22.03 0.66
CA PHE A 225 -0.38 21.89 0.03
C PHE A 225 -1.33 21.05 0.91
N GLY A 226 -2.59 21.49 0.99
CA GLY A 226 -3.61 20.91 1.87
C GLY A 226 -3.50 21.32 3.34
N LEU A 227 -2.36 21.91 3.77
CA LEU A 227 -2.09 22.33 5.15
C LEU A 227 -1.67 23.81 5.27
N MET A 228 -1.77 24.61 4.21
CA MET A 228 -1.33 26.02 4.18
C MET A 228 -1.94 26.86 5.30
N ASN A 229 -3.20 26.60 5.65
CA ASN A 229 -3.97 27.31 6.68
C ASN A 229 -4.05 26.57 8.01
N LYS A 230 -3.23 25.50 8.19
CA LYS A 230 -3.29 24.62 9.38
C LYS A 230 -2.18 24.93 10.40
N GLY A 231 -1.45 26.02 10.24
CA GLY A 231 -0.46 26.50 11.20
C GLY A 231 0.97 26.62 10.65
N TRP A 232 1.78 27.42 11.34
CA TRP A 232 3.15 27.78 10.95
C TRP A 232 4.11 26.59 10.90
N ARG A 233 3.89 25.56 11.70
CA ARG A 233 4.71 24.35 11.72
C ARG A 233 4.89 23.71 10.33
N TYR A 234 3.86 23.72 9.50
CA TYR A 234 3.94 23.11 8.17
C TYR A 234 4.76 23.97 7.20
N TRP A 235 4.65 25.29 7.35
CA TRP A 235 5.48 26.22 6.59
C TRP A 235 6.96 26.12 6.97
N THR A 236 7.28 26.05 8.26
CA THR A 236 8.68 25.88 8.72
C THR A 236 9.25 24.55 8.24
N SER A 237 8.46 23.48 8.26
CA SER A 237 8.89 22.17 7.72
C SER A 237 9.17 22.24 6.21
N ALA A 238 8.27 22.84 5.41
CA ALA A 238 8.44 22.93 3.98
C ALA A 238 9.61 23.87 3.61
N MET A 239 9.65 25.06 4.17
CA MET A 239 10.69 26.04 3.84
C MET A 239 12.08 25.64 4.37
N GLY A 240 12.15 25.05 5.56
CA GLY A 240 13.41 24.50 6.10
C GLY A 240 13.96 23.37 5.23
N THR A 241 13.11 22.44 4.81
CA THR A 241 13.50 21.37 3.86
C THR A 241 13.97 21.97 2.52
N ASN A 242 13.24 22.96 1.98
CA ASN A 242 13.62 23.63 0.73
C ASN A 242 14.96 24.36 0.83
N ALA A 243 15.22 25.05 1.94
CA ALA A 243 16.49 25.74 2.16
C ALA A 243 17.67 24.76 2.16
N VAL A 244 17.57 23.65 2.88
CA VAL A 244 18.64 22.62 2.91
C VAL A 244 18.82 21.99 1.52
N ILE A 245 17.74 21.68 0.79
CA ILE A 245 17.83 21.16 -0.57
C ILE A 245 18.52 22.19 -1.49
N ALA A 246 18.13 23.46 -1.41
CA ALA A 246 18.72 24.51 -2.24
C ALA A 246 20.22 24.69 -1.98
N ILE A 247 20.64 24.65 -0.70
CA ILE A 247 22.04 24.67 -0.32
C ILE A 247 22.78 23.44 -0.89
N GLY A 248 22.22 22.25 -0.72
CA GLY A 248 22.83 21.01 -1.22
C GLY A 248 22.98 21.00 -2.73
N VAL A 249 21.95 21.41 -3.49
CA VAL A 249 21.97 21.55 -4.94
C VAL A 249 22.97 22.62 -5.37
N GLY A 250 22.98 23.77 -4.70
CA GLY A 250 23.94 24.84 -4.96
C GLY A 250 25.40 24.39 -4.78
N LEU A 251 25.70 23.69 -3.66
CA LEU A 251 27.01 23.10 -3.42
C LEU A 251 27.38 22.04 -4.47
N MET A 252 26.43 21.20 -4.85
CA MET A 252 26.63 20.19 -5.90
C MET A 252 27.02 20.81 -7.23
N ILE A 253 26.32 21.87 -7.65
CA ILE A 253 26.61 22.61 -8.88
C ILE A 253 27.94 23.36 -8.77
N TRP A 254 28.25 23.96 -7.64
CA TRP A 254 29.49 24.66 -7.40
C TRP A 254 30.73 23.75 -7.48
N LEU A 255 30.62 22.53 -6.91
CA LEU A 255 31.72 21.56 -6.86
C LEU A 255 31.88 20.75 -8.15
N GLY A 256 30.81 20.41 -8.85
CA GLY A 256 30.82 19.46 -9.97
C GLY A 256 30.10 19.94 -11.23
N GLY A 257 29.62 21.20 -11.27
CA GLY A 257 28.80 21.70 -12.36
C GLY A 257 27.41 21.05 -12.41
N TRP A 258 26.78 21.08 -13.57
CA TRP A 258 25.41 20.55 -13.73
C TRP A 258 25.32 19.02 -13.83
N MET A 259 26.40 18.34 -14.17
CA MET A 259 26.36 16.89 -14.44
C MET A 259 25.97 16.05 -13.22
N PRO A 260 26.44 16.28 -11.99
CA PRO A 260 25.96 15.56 -10.81
C PRO A 260 24.47 15.74 -10.55
N LEU A 261 23.94 16.95 -10.79
CA LEU A 261 22.50 17.22 -10.65
C LEU A 261 21.70 16.40 -11.69
N LEU A 262 22.12 16.45 -12.97
CA LEU A 262 21.36 15.86 -14.08
C LEU A 262 21.50 14.34 -14.15
N LEU A 263 22.67 13.78 -13.82
CA LEU A 263 22.96 12.36 -14.01
C LEU A 263 22.95 11.54 -12.72
N ILE A 264 22.96 12.18 -11.55
CA ILE A 264 22.93 11.47 -10.27
C ILE A 264 21.67 11.86 -9.48
N TYR A 265 21.55 13.13 -9.08
CA TYR A 265 20.49 13.55 -8.16
C TYR A 265 19.08 13.36 -8.74
N LEU A 266 18.83 13.89 -9.94
CA LEU A 266 17.52 13.76 -10.58
C LEU A 266 17.14 12.31 -10.90
N PRO A 267 17.99 11.48 -11.54
CA PRO A 267 17.65 10.09 -11.79
C PRO A 267 17.41 9.27 -10.52
N THR A 268 18.25 9.44 -9.48
CA THR A 268 18.04 8.83 -8.17
C THR A 268 16.69 9.19 -7.58
N SER A 269 16.31 10.48 -7.63
CA SER A 269 15.05 10.97 -7.08
C SER A 269 13.84 10.50 -7.89
N VAL A 270 13.93 10.54 -9.23
CA VAL A 270 12.82 10.14 -10.11
C VAL A 270 12.53 8.65 -10.01
N ILE A 271 13.57 7.80 -10.05
CA ILE A 271 13.34 6.35 -9.94
C ILE A 271 12.80 5.96 -8.55
N ALA A 272 13.30 6.60 -7.49
CA ALA A 272 12.76 6.39 -6.14
C ALA A 272 11.31 6.82 -6.00
N ALA A 273 10.95 7.98 -6.55
CA ALA A 273 9.58 8.47 -6.57
C ALA A 273 8.64 7.54 -7.37
N THR A 274 9.10 7.06 -8.53
CA THR A 274 8.39 6.09 -9.37
C THR A 274 8.13 4.79 -8.63
N ILE A 275 9.16 4.19 -8.03
CA ILE A 275 9.02 2.96 -7.25
C ILE A 275 8.12 3.20 -6.02
N GLY A 276 8.29 4.31 -5.32
CA GLY A 276 7.48 4.66 -4.15
C GLY A 276 6.01 4.79 -4.47
N VAL A 277 5.65 5.49 -5.55
CA VAL A 277 4.25 5.62 -5.99
C VAL A 277 3.71 4.31 -6.55
N TRP A 278 4.54 3.50 -7.24
CA TRP A 278 4.13 2.14 -7.63
C TRP A 278 3.76 1.29 -6.42
N LEU A 279 4.62 1.23 -5.40
CA LEU A 279 4.35 0.49 -4.16
C LEU A 279 3.05 0.97 -3.51
N PHE A 280 2.91 2.29 -3.33
CA PHE A 280 1.70 2.88 -2.77
C PHE A 280 0.45 2.51 -3.59
N TYR A 281 0.54 2.57 -4.92
CA TYR A 281 -0.57 2.26 -5.81
C TYR A 281 -1.04 0.81 -5.66
N VAL A 282 -0.14 -0.16 -5.78
CA VAL A 282 -0.51 -1.59 -5.74
C VAL A 282 -0.95 -2.04 -4.35
N GLN A 283 -0.58 -1.29 -3.32
CA GLN A 283 -1.00 -1.54 -1.96
C GLN A 283 -2.46 -1.15 -1.70
N HIS A 284 -3.08 -0.31 -2.55
CA HIS A 284 -4.43 0.21 -2.38
C HIS A 284 -5.34 0.03 -3.60
N GLN A 285 -4.76 -0.22 -4.78
CA GLN A 285 -5.48 -0.36 -6.05
C GLN A 285 -5.28 -1.78 -6.59
N PHE A 286 -5.98 -2.75 -6.03
CA PHE A 286 -5.96 -4.16 -6.43
C PHE A 286 -7.40 -4.70 -6.55
N GLU A 287 -7.59 -5.85 -7.16
CA GLU A 287 -8.91 -6.33 -7.56
C GLU A 287 -9.84 -6.58 -6.35
N GLU A 288 -9.28 -7.11 -5.26
CA GLU A 288 -10.02 -7.47 -4.05
C GLU A 288 -10.09 -6.34 -3.01
N THR A 289 -9.63 -5.12 -3.35
CA THR A 289 -9.72 -3.98 -2.42
C THR A 289 -11.17 -3.64 -2.12
N HIS A 290 -11.42 -3.21 -0.89
CA HIS A 290 -12.76 -2.80 -0.45
C HIS A 290 -12.83 -1.31 -0.15
N TRP A 291 -13.90 -0.66 -0.62
CA TRP A 291 -14.22 0.74 -0.35
C TRP A 291 -15.69 0.86 0.05
N SER A 292 -15.99 1.66 1.08
CA SER A 292 -17.35 1.88 1.55
C SER A 292 -17.65 3.35 1.78
N LYS A 293 -18.95 3.71 1.81
CA LYS A 293 -19.41 5.04 2.22
C LYS A 293 -19.24 5.22 3.72
N THR A 294 -19.22 6.47 4.17
CA THR A 294 -19.04 6.82 5.59
C THR A 294 -20.01 6.08 6.53
N GLU A 295 -21.21 5.80 6.06
CA GLU A 295 -22.29 5.12 6.84
C GLU A 295 -21.88 3.67 7.22
N ASP A 296 -21.19 2.97 6.31
CA ASP A 296 -20.79 1.56 6.47
C ASP A 296 -19.29 1.39 6.75
N TRP A 297 -18.53 2.49 6.71
CA TRP A 297 -17.09 2.45 6.80
C TRP A 297 -16.59 2.20 8.23
N GLN A 298 -15.70 1.24 8.41
CA GLN A 298 -15.02 0.96 9.67
C GLN A 298 -13.50 0.95 9.49
N LEU A 299 -12.79 1.72 10.31
CA LEU A 299 -11.34 1.94 10.20
C LEU A 299 -10.52 0.65 10.10
N HIS A 300 -10.78 -0.29 11.00
CA HIS A 300 -9.96 -1.50 11.07
C HIS A 300 -10.29 -2.51 9.96
N GLU A 301 -11.54 -2.56 9.51
CA GLU A 301 -11.95 -3.37 8.37
C GLU A 301 -11.37 -2.81 7.07
N ALA A 302 -11.51 -1.50 6.86
CA ALA A 302 -10.91 -0.81 5.73
C ALA A 302 -9.38 -0.96 5.69
N ALA A 303 -8.71 -0.98 6.85
CA ALA A 303 -7.26 -1.21 6.94
C ALA A 303 -6.88 -2.63 6.47
N LEU A 304 -7.65 -3.64 6.90
CA LEU A 304 -7.36 -5.04 6.59
C LEU A 304 -7.76 -5.41 5.14
N GLU A 305 -8.94 -4.96 4.68
CA GLU A 305 -9.51 -5.34 3.39
C GLU A 305 -9.14 -4.38 2.26
N GLY A 306 -8.89 -3.12 2.58
CA GLY A 306 -8.51 -2.08 1.61
C GLY A 306 -7.01 -2.00 1.33
N SER A 307 -6.17 -2.81 1.98
CA SER A 307 -4.72 -2.79 1.81
C SER A 307 -4.16 -4.18 1.50
N SER A 308 -3.21 -4.27 0.56
CA SER A 308 -2.68 -5.56 0.10
C SER A 308 -1.48 -6.05 0.90
N HIS A 309 -1.22 -7.37 0.82
CA HIS A 309 0.06 -7.99 1.08
C HIS A 309 0.80 -8.16 -0.25
N TYR A 310 1.60 -7.17 -0.64
CA TYR A 310 2.42 -7.25 -1.86
C TYR A 310 3.59 -8.19 -1.64
N VAL A 311 3.48 -9.41 -2.17
CA VAL A 311 4.45 -10.49 -1.95
C VAL A 311 5.67 -10.29 -2.83
N LEU A 312 6.75 -9.82 -2.22
CA LEU A 312 8.03 -9.57 -2.89
C LEU A 312 9.06 -10.64 -2.50
N PRO A 313 9.87 -11.17 -3.46
CA PRO A 313 10.99 -12.01 -3.14
C PRO A 313 12.14 -11.20 -2.50
N GLN A 314 13.03 -11.88 -1.78
CA GLN A 314 14.32 -11.30 -1.44
C GLN A 314 15.16 -11.15 -2.73
N PRO A 315 15.90 -10.06 -2.97
CA PRO A 315 16.17 -8.92 -2.08
C PRO A 315 15.15 -7.77 -2.17
N LEU A 316 14.15 -7.82 -3.08
CA LEU A 316 13.20 -6.72 -3.26
C LEU A 316 12.45 -6.38 -1.96
N ARG A 317 12.08 -7.38 -1.19
CA ARG A 317 11.45 -7.20 0.11
C ARG A 317 12.35 -6.43 1.09
N TRP A 318 13.67 -6.68 1.06
CA TRP A 318 14.62 -5.93 1.88
C TRP A 318 14.74 -4.48 1.42
N PHE A 319 14.88 -4.22 0.12
CA PHE A 319 14.97 -2.86 -0.42
C PHE A 319 13.71 -2.02 -0.14
N THR A 320 12.54 -2.63 -0.17
CA THR A 320 11.27 -1.96 0.16
C THR A 320 10.98 -1.95 1.65
N ALA A 321 11.95 -2.34 2.50
CA ALA A 321 11.80 -2.37 3.95
C ALA A 321 10.48 -3.05 4.40
N ASN A 322 10.15 -4.19 3.82
CA ASN A 322 8.95 -4.98 4.13
C ASN A 322 7.60 -4.23 4.01
N ILE A 323 7.55 -3.00 3.47
CA ILE A 323 6.31 -2.19 3.39
C ILE A 323 5.23 -2.86 2.52
N GLY A 324 5.60 -3.88 1.74
CA GLY A 324 4.64 -4.72 1.04
C GLY A 324 3.66 -5.46 1.95
N ILE A 325 3.97 -5.63 3.25
CA ILE A 325 3.05 -6.15 4.26
C ILE A 325 2.13 -5.02 4.73
N HIS A 326 1.36 -4.46 3.79
CA HIS A 326 0.72 -3.16 3.97
C HIS A 326 -0.61 -3.24 4.74
N HIS A 327 -1.35 -4.33 4.60
CA HIS A 327 -2.57 -4.58 5.37
C HIS A 327 -2.30 -4.64 6.89
N VAL A 328 -1.20 -5.27 7.31
CA VAL A 328 -0.77 -5.26 8.72
C VAL A 328 -0.34 -3.86 9.15
N HIS A 329 0.41 -3.16 8.27
CA HIS A 329 0.85 -1.79 8.53
C HIS A 329 -0.35 -0.84 8.70
N HIS A 330 -1.37 -0.89 7.84
CA HIS A 330 -2.58 -0.09 7.99
C HIS A 330 -3.38 -0.45 9.24
N LEU A 331 -3.46 -1.73 9.57
CA LEU A 331 -4.18 -2.19 10.74
C LEU A 331 -3.50 -1.75 12.06
N TYR A 332 -2.15 -1.73 12.09
CA TYR A 332 -1.38 -1.27 13.24
C TYR A 332 -0.04 -0.64 12.83
N SER A 333 -0.05 0.63 12.46
CA SER A 333 1.10 1.36 11.88
C SER A 333 2.26 1.62 12.86
N ARG A 334 2.12 1.24 14.14
CA ARG A 334 3.19 1.38 15.14
C ARG A 334 4.17 0.21 15.20
N ILE A 335 4.06 -0.76 14.29
CA ILE A 335 5.02 -1.85 14.17
C ILE A 335 6.18 -1.38 13.29
N PRO A 336 7.44 -1.44 13.76
CA PRO A 336 8.59 -1.11 12.93
C PRO A 336 8.65 -2.06 11.73
N PHE A 337 9.02 -1.56 10.56
CA PHE A 337 9.04 -2.34 9.32
C PHE A 337 9.85 -3.65 9.42
N TYR A 338 10.89 -3.67 10.23
CA TYR A 338 11.73 -4.85 10.40
C TYR A 338 11.08 -5.95 11.26
N ARG A 339 9.96 -5.66 11.94
CA ARG A 339 9.14 -6.64 12.67
C ARG A 339 7.92 -7.13 11.89
N LEU A 340 7.55 -6.48 10.78
CA LEU A 340 6.42 -6.95 9.97
C LEU A 340 6.55 -8.42 9.51
N PRO A 341 7.74 -8.92 9.10
CA PRO A 341 7.91 -10.34 8.78
C PRO A 341 7.70 -11.28 9.98
N GLU A 342 7.98 -10.83 11.19
CA GLU A 342 7.73 -11.57 12.44
C GLU A 342 6.23 -11.77 12.64
N VAL A 343 5.43 -10.72 12.41
CA VAL A 343 3.96 -10.79 12.47
C VAL A 343 3.41 -11.87 11.55
N LEU A 344 3.85 -11.88 10.28
CA LEU A 344 3.37 -12.88 9.30
C LEU A 344 3.82 -14.30 9.62
N ARG A 345 5.02 -14.46 10.19
CA ARG A 345 5.52 -15.79 10.61
C ARG A 345 4.67 -16.37 11.75
N ASP A 346 4.28 -15.51 12.70
CA ASP A 346 3.56 -15.91 13.90
C ASP A 346 2.04 -15.98 13.70
N ASN A 347 1.51 -15.39 12.62
CA ASN A 347 0.08 -15.30 12.33
C ASN A 347 -0.20 -15.66 10.86
N ALA A 348 -0.42 -16.96 10.60
CA ALA A 348 -0.62 -17.52 9.26
C ALA A 348 -1.83 -16.89 8.52
N ASP A 349 -2.88 -16.55 9.24
CA ASP A 349 -4.09 -15.93 8.66
C ASP A 349 -3.76 -14.59 7.99
N LEU A 350 -2.98 -13.73 8.67
CA LEU A 350 -2.52 -12.46 8.09
C LEU A 350 -1.55 -12.68 6.93
N ALA A 351 -0.74 -13.75 6.97
CA ALA A 351 0.17 -14.07 5.88
C ALA A 351 -0.55 -14.44 4.57
N GLN A 352 -1.78 -14.96 4.66
CA GLN A 352 -2.60 -15.34 3.50
C GLN A 352 -3.60 -14.25 3.08
N ALA A 353 -3.87 -13.25 3.95
CA ALA A 353 -4.82 -12.19 3.66
C ALA A 353 -4.29 -11.25 2.56
N GLN A 354 -5.17 -10.82 1.66
CA GLN A 354 -4.96 -9.76 0.67
C GLN A 354 -3.65 -9.90 -0.14
N ARG A 355 -3.28 -11.12 -0.49
CA ARG A 355 -2.02 -11.39 -1.22
C ARG A 355 -2.09 -10.85 -2.64
N LEU A 356 -1.03 -10.15 -3.03
CA LEU A 356 -0.83 -9.64 -4.38
C LEU A 356 0.60 -9.98 -4.83
N THR A 357 0.73 -10.74 -5.90
CA THR A 357 2.03 -11.05 -6.50
C THR A 357 2.51 -9.95 -7.45
N ILE A 358 3.79 -9.99 -7.85
CA ILE A 358 4.34 -9.03 -8.82
C ILE A 358 3.56 -9.08 -10.14
N TRP A 359 3.19 -10.26 -10.61
CA TRP A 359 2.47 -10.41 -11.89
C TRP A 359 1.02 -9.89 -11.82
N GLU A 360 0.31 -10.15 -10.74
CA GLU A 360 -1.03 -9.62 -10.49
C GLU A 360 -1.00 -8.10 -10.35
N SER A 361 0.05 -7.53 -9.74
CA SER A 361 0.18 -6.10 -9.57
C SER A 361 0.20 -5.32 -10.90
N PHE A 362 0.70 -5.92 -11.98
CA PHE A 362 0.61 -5.32 -13.32
C PHE A 362 -0.83 -5.26 -13.86
N GLN A 363 -1.74 -6.14 -13.41
CA GLN A 363 -3.16 -6.05 -13.76
C GLN A 363 -3.85 -4.90 -13.02
N SER A 364 -3.40 -4.56 -11.83
CA SER A 364 -3.91 -3.42 -11.05
C SER A 364 -3.84 -2.09 -11.82
N VAL A 365 -2.87 -1.94 -12.72
CA VAL A 365 -2.73 -0.74 -13.58
C VAL A 365 -3.96 -0.50 -14.46
N LYS A 366 -4.73 -1.54 -14.76
CA LYS A 366 -5.95 -1.47 -15.57
C LYS A 366 -7.19 -1.11 -14.75
N LEU A 367 -7.11 -1.10 -13.45
CA LEU A 367 -8.21 -0.79 -12.54
C LEU A 367 -8.30 0.72 -12.35
N HIS A 368 -9.40 1.34 -12.78
CA HIS A 368 -9.51 2.79 -12.87
C HIS A 368 -10.72 3.38 -12.15
N LEU A 369 -11.79 2.61 -12.01
CA LEU A 369 -13.08 3.05 -11.51
C LEU A 369 -13.57 2.09 -10.43
N TRP A 370 -14.18 2.61 -9.38
CA TRP A 370 -14.89 1.82 -8.38
C TRP A 370 -16.35 1.64 -8.78
N ASP A 371 -16.82 0.42 -8.76
CA ASP A 371 -18.24 0.12 -8.97
C ASP A 371 -18.94 -0.14 -7.63
N GLU A 372 -19.82 0.77 -7.23
CA GLU A 372 -20.54 0.69 -5.95
C GLU A 372 -21.56 -0.45 -5.91
N LYS A 373 -22.05 -0.92 -7.08
CA LYS A 373 -23.02 -2.03 -7.16
C LYS A 373 -22.35 -3.38 -7.07
N LEU A 374 -21.22 -3.52 -7.77
CA LEU A 374 -20.46 -4.75 -7.82
C LEU A 374 -19.37 -4.82 -6.73
N GLN A 375 -19.18 -3.74 -5.95
CA GLN A 375 -18.20 -3.62 -4.88
C GLN A 375 -16.78 -4.05 -5.33
N LYS A 376 -16.34 -3.52 -6.48
CA LYS A 376 -15.02 -3.83 -7.04
C LYS A 376 -14.44 -2.71 -7.89
N LEU A 377 -13.12 -2.70 -8.02
CA LEU A 377 -12.43 -1.89 -9.01
C LEU A 377 -12.58 -2.51 -10.41
N MET A 378 -12.75 -1.67 -11.41
CA MET A 378 -12.86 -2.11 -12.81
C MET A 378 -12.12 -1.22 -13.80
N SER A 379 -11.86 -1.77 -14.98
CA SER A 379 -11.28 -1.03 -16.09
C SER A 379 -12.30 -0.13 -16.80
N PHE A 380 -11.83 0.92 -17.49
CA PHE A 380 -12.70 1.69 -18.41
C PHE A 380 -13.39 0.83 -19.48
N ARG A 381 -12.74 -0.25 -19.92
CA ARG A 381 -13.31 -1.17 -20.90
C ARG A 381 -14.47 -1.97 -20.33
N GLU A 382 -14.31 -2.48 -19.12
CA GLU A 382 -15.34 -3.23 -18.40
C GLU A 382 -16.54 -2.34 -18.08
N ALA A 383 -16.29 -1.14 -17.52
CA ALA A 383 -17.33 -0.17 -17.24
C ALA A 383 -18.15 0.18 -18.51
N ARG A 384 -17.46 0.34 -19.65
CA ARG A 384 -18.14 0.59 -20.94
C ARG A 384 -19.01 -0.58 -21.38
N ARG A 385 -18.55 -1.82 -21.15
CA ARG A 385 -19.31 -3.03 -21.50
C ARG A 385 -20.59 -3.16 -20.67
N LEU A 386 -20.50 -2.87 -19.37
CA LEU A 386 -21.62 -3.04 -18.44
C LEU A 386 -22.62 -1.87 -18.47
N TYR A 387 -22.13 -0.65 -18.62
CA TYR A 387 -22.92 0.57 -18.45
C TYR A 387 -23.05 1.43 -19.71
N GLY A 388 -22.59 0.95 -20.86
CA GLY A 388 -22.65 1.69 -22.14
C GLY A 388 -21.58 2.79 -22.23
N ARG A 389 -21.93 3.92 -22.87
CA ARG A 389 -21.00 5.07 -23.02
C ARG A 389 -20.56 5.59 -21.64
N VAL A 390 -19.32 5.28 -21.29
CA VAL A 390 -18.62 5.72 -20.09
C VAL A 390 -17.51 6.68 -20.49
#